data_e815a0066ed725e38eb82bd78320dba0
#
_entry.id   e815a0066ed725e38eb82bd78320dba0
#
_cell.length_a   1.000
_cell.length_b   1.000
_cell.length_c   1.000
_cell.angle_alpha   90.00
_cell.angle_beta   90.00
_cell.angle_gamma   90.00
#
_symmetry.space_group_name_H-M   'P 1'
#
loop_
_entity.id
_entity.type
_entity.pdbx_description
1 polymer ?
#
loop_
_entity_poly.entity_id
_entity_poly.type
_entity_poly.pdbx_seq_one_letter_code
_entity_poly.pdbx_strand_id
1 'polypeptide(L)'
;RIFSRKNDMIFTGWETPLELLRMEVVQRDYEGFKVPDALREQVASLDKEADAMNFEVVDALYKKLEQLPRDPDFCYVQPNDLETIRKERPDGPRQLGGIDEVDLLDKFHGAWTGRAAGCALGKPVEHMGIMGQLGMRGRKAIRTYLENRNHWPLDYYFSGADVGDKFMVFCPQSQRENITYMEPDDDIHYTLIALGILEKIGPDFGWRDVARFWNSSLPYNVICTAESQAILNYNNAVPRKTKSNWVTSDYTSSNRNPYREWIGAQIRADGWGYACAGNPELASEFAFRDACWTHRANGIY
;
A
#
# COMPACT_ATOMS: atom_id res chain seq x y z
N ARG A 1 -11.60 10.78 -35.83
CA ARG A 1 -12.34 9.75 -35.04
C ARG A 1 -12.25 10.15 -33.59
N ILE A 2 -13.36 10.60 -33.04
CA ILE A 2 -13.50 10.86 -31.62
C ILE A 2 -13.59 9.47 -30.97
N PHE A 3 -12.55 9.02 -30.30
CA PHE A 3 -12.60 7.79 -29.52
C PHE A 3 -13.68 7.95 -28.45
N SER A 4 -14.65 7.10 -28.46
CA SER A 4 -15.68 7.01 -27.45
C SER A 4 -15.00 6.64 -26.15
N ARG A 5 -14.94 7.55 -25.16
CA ARG A 5 -14.29 7.36 -23.85
C ARG A 5 -14.85 6.18 -23.03
N LYS A 6 -15.91 5.52 -23.50
CA LYS A 6 -16.51 4.38 -22.81
C LYS A 6 -15.81 3.04 -23.04
N ASN A 7 -15.03 2.88 -24.13
CA ASN A 7 -14.45 1.59 -24.50
C ASN A 7 -12.91 1.53 -24.43
N ASP A 8 -12.22 2.61 -24.06
CA ASP A 8 -10.76 2.68 -24.11
C ASP A 8 -10.09 2.83 -22.72
N MET A 9 -10.84 2.67 -21.63
CA MET A 9 -10.20 2.55 -20.32
C MET A 9 -9.62 1.14 -20.18
N ILE A 10 -8.38 0.98 -20.57
CA ILE A 10 -7.57 -0.16 -20.16
C ILE A 10 -7.42 -0.05 -18.64
N PHE A 11 -8.22 -0.82 -17.92
CA PHE A 11 -7.99 -1.03 -16.51
C PHE A 11 -6.75 -1.92 -16.39
N THR A 12 -5.64 -1.30 -16.13
CA THR A 12 -4.38 -1.96 -15.80
C THR A 12 -4.14 -1.92 -14.29
N GLY A 13 -5.22 -1.92 -13.50
CA GLY A 13 -5.17 -2.10 -12.06
C GLY A 13 -4.92 -3.55 -11.70
N TRP A 14 -4.80 -3.82 -10.42
CA TRP A 14 -4.63 -5.17 -9.89
C TRP A 14 -5.89 -6.01 -10.10
N GLU A 15 -7.05 -5.36 -10.10
CA GLU A 15 -8.35 -6.03 -10.16
C GLU A 15 -9.28 -5.40 -11.19
N THR A 16 -10.27 -6.16 -11.61
CA THR A 16 -11.34 -5.67 -12.46
C THR A 16 -12.22 -4.66 -11.72
N PRO A 17 -12.97 -3.79 -12.42
CA PRO A 17 -13.94 -2.88 -11.80
C PRO A 17 -14.93 -3.58 -10.86
N LEU A 18 -15.37 -4.79 -11.21
CA LEU A 18 -16.28 -5.56 -10.38
C LEU A 18 -15.60 -6.06 -9.09
N GLU A 19 -14.37 -6.54 -9.18
CA GLU A 19 -13.63 -6.98 -7.98
C GLU A 19 -13.33 -5.80 -7.05
N LEU A 20 -12.94 -4.65 -7.60
CA LEU A 20 -12.79 -3.41 -6.80
C LEU A 20 -14.11 -3.03 -6.10
N LEU A 21 -15.27 -3.19 -6.77
CA LEU A 21 -16.58 -2.94 -6.16
C LEU A 21 -16.87 -3.92 -5.00
N ARG A 22 -16.55 -5.20 -5.19
CA ARG A 22 -16.70 -6.22 -4.13
C ARG A 22 -15.85 -5.90 -2.91
N MET A 23 -14.63 -5.48 -3.13
CA MET A 23 -13.74 -5.04 -2.07
C MET A 23 -14.21 -3.74 -1.41
N GLU A 24 -14.79 -2.82 -2.17
CA GLU A 24 -15.34 -1.57 -1.64
C GLU A 24 -16.51 -1.84 -0.66
N VAL A 25 -17.34 -2.86 -0.92
CA VAL A 25 -18.41 -3.26 0.02
C VAL A 25 -17.82 -3.60 1.39
N VAL A 26 -16.72 -4.34 1.42
CA VAL A 26 -16.02 -4.71 2.67
C VAL A 26 -15.34 -3.50 3.30
N GLN A 27 -14.69 -2.67 2.49
CA GLN A 27 -14.00 -1.46 2.96
C GLN A 27 -14.96 -0.47 3.61
N ARG A 28 -16.19 -0.33 3.07
CA ARG A 28 -17.23 0.51 3.68
C ARG A 28 -17.60 0.07 5.10
N ASP A 29 -17.66 -1.24 5.36
CA ASP A 29 -17.90 -1.72 6.72
C ASP A 29 -16.76 -1.34 7.68
N TYR A 30 -15.51 -1.47 7.24
CA TYR A 30 -14.34 -1.08 8.05
C TYR A 30 -14.30 0.42 8.35
N GLU A 31 -14.89 1.23 7.49
CA GLU A 31 -15.03 2.67 7.70
C GLU A 31 -16.32 3.06 8.47
N GLY A 32 -17.08 2.07 8.93
CA GLY A 32 -18.28 2.29 9.73
C GLY A 32 -19.52 2.64 8.92
N PHE A 33 -19.60 2.30 7.64
CA PHE A 33 -20.81 2.41 6.85
C PHE A 33 -21.56 1.09 6.88
N LYS A 34 -22.84 1.10 7.28
CA LYS A 34 -23.67 -0.12 7.24
C LYS A 34 -24.15 -0.39 5.82
N VAL A 35 -23.48 -1.29 5.12
CA VAL A 35 -23.92 -1.69 3.79
C VAL A 35 -25.17 -2.58 3.93
N PRO A 36 -26.34 -2.22 3.31
CA PRO A 36 -27.54 -3.03 3.37
C PRO A 36 -27.38 -4.41 2.73
N ASP A 37 -27.97 -5.46 3.32
CA ASP A 37 -27.87 -6.82 2.79
C ASP A 37 -28.33 -6.92 1.33
N ALA A 38 -29.41 -6.24 0.98
CA ALA A 38 -29.90 -6.19 -0.41
C ALA A 38 -28.85 -5.63 -1.39
N LEU A 39 -28.00 -4.66 -0.96
CA LEU A 39 -26.92 -4.12 -1.79
C LEU A 39 -25.75 -5.11 -1.88
N ARG A 40 -25.43 -5.80 -0.79
CA ARG A 40 -24.43 -6.89 -0.79
C ARG A 40 -24.82 -8.03 -1.73
N GLU A 41 -26.07 -8.47 -1.63
CA GLU A 41 -26.62 -9.51 -2.50
C GLU A 41 -26.61 -9.07 -3.97
N GLN A 42 -26.98 -7.83 -4.25
CA GLN A 42 -26.91 -7.26 -5.60
C GLN A 42 -25.48 -7.30 -6.16
N VAL A 43 -24.48 -6.91 -5.39
CA VAL A 43 -23.06 -6.98 -5.81
C VAL A 43 -22.58 -8.43 -5.95
N ALA A 44 -22.96 -9.29 -5.02
CA ALA A 44 -22.57 -10.70 -5.04
C ALA A 44 -23.18 -11.50 -6.21
N SER A 45 -24.38 -11.10 -6.67
CA SER A 45 -25.08 -11.76 -7.78
C SER A 45 -24.51 -11.44 -9.17
N LEU A 46 -23.63 -10.43 -9.29
CA LEU A 46 -23.00 -10.11 -10.56
C LEU A 46 -22.05 -11.24 -11.01
N ASP A 47 -22.10 -11.59 -12.28
CA ASP A 47 -21.24 -12.61 -12.84
C ASP A 47 -19.80 -12.12 -12.94
N LYS A 48 -18.86 -12.94 -12.46
CA LYS A 48 -17.46 -12.59 -12.36
C LYS A 48 -16.79 -12.30 -13.72
N GLU A 49 -17.23 -12.97 -14.78
CA GLU A 49 -16.68 -12.82 -16.12
C GLU A 49 -17.52 -11.85 -16.97
N ALA A 50 -18.83 -12.07 -17.01
CA ALA A 50 -19.73 -11.26 -17.83
C ALA A 50 -19.82 -9.80 -17.37
N ASP A 51 -19.80 -9.54 -16.05
CA ASP A 51 -19.90 -8.21 -15.47
C ASP A 51 -18.56 -7.61 -15.06
N ALA A 52 -17.45 -8.31 -15.26
CA ALA A 52 -16.11 -7.85 -14.85
C ALA A 52 -15.80 -6.41 -15.29
N MET A 53 -16.17 -6.08 -16.51
CA MET A 53 -15.95 -4.78 -17.18
C MET A 53 -17.24 -4.01 -17.42
N ASN A 54 -18.33 -4.34 -16.74
CA ASN A 54 -19.62 -3.66 -16.88
C ASN A 54 -19.64 -2.34 -16.09
N PHE A 55 -19.01 -1.31 -16.65
CA PHE A 55 -18.88 -0.01 -16.01
C PHE A 55 -20.22 0.64 -15.64
N GLU A 56 -21.26 0.45 -16.40
CA GLU A 56 -22.55 1.08 -16.14
C GLU A 56 -23.16 0.54 -14.85
N VAL A 57 -23.17 -0.77 -14.67
CA VAL A 57 -23.69 -1.42 -13.47
C VAL A 57 -22.78 -1.14 -12.27
N VAL A 58 -21.47 -1.27 -12.45
CA VAL A 58 -20.48 -1.03 -11.40
C VAL A 58 -20.57 0.42 -10.90
N ASP A 59 -20.64 1.41 -11.81
CA ASP A 59 -20.77 2.83 -11.43
C ASP A 59 -22.06 3.14 -10.69
N ALA A 60 -23.16 2.52 -11.09
CA ALA A 60 -24.44 2.69 -10.42
C ALA A 60 -24.40 2.15 -8.98
N LEU A 61 -23.70 1.05 -8.76
CA LEU A 61 -23.54 0.45 -7.43
C LEU A 61 -22.56 1.24 -6.54
N TYR A 62 -21.44 1.73 -7.12
CA TYR A 62 -20.55 2.65 -6.40
C TYR A 62 -21.29 3.89 -5.89
N LYS A 63 -22.13 4.50 -6.72
CA LYS A 63 -22.95 5.66 -6.30
C LYS A 63 -23.86 5.35 -5.12
N LYS A 64 -24.39 4.13 -5.03
CA LYS A 64 -25.19 3.71 -3.87
C LYS A 64 -24.32 3.57 -2.63
N LEU A 65 -23.11 2.99 -2.74
CA LEU A 65 -22.16 2.87 -1.63
C LEU A 65 -21.67 4.23 -1.12
N GLU A 66 -21.44 5.18 -2.03
CA GLU A 66 -21.01 6.54 -1.68
C GLU A 66 -22.07 7.34 -0.92
N GLN A 67 -23.35 7.02 -1.09
CA GLN A 67 -24.46 7.69 -0.42
C GLN A 67 -24.83 7.08 0.93
N LEU A 68 -24.17 6.00 1.34
CA LEU A 68 -24.47 5.37 2.64
C LEU A 68 -24.11 6.32 3.78
N PRO A 69 -24.98 6.45 4.78
CA PRO A 69 -24.63 7.17 6.00
C PRO A 69 -23.66 6.34 6.84
N ARG A 70 -22.76 7.04 7.54
CA ARG A 70 -21.93 6.39 8.54
C ARG A 70 -22.79 5.97 9.73
N ASP A 71 -22.48 4.83 10.31
CA ASP A 71 -23.10 4.34 11.54
C ASP A 71 -22.81 5.33 12.68
N PRO A 72 -23.82 5.92 13.33
CA PRO A 72 -23.63 6.82 14.46
C PRO A 72 -22.98 6.12 15.67
N ASP A 73 -23.11 4.80 15.77
CA ASP A 73 -22.52 4.00 16.84
C ASP A 73 -21.10 3.50 16.51
N PHE A 74 -20.54 3.91 15.36
CA PHE A 74 -19.17 3.54 14.99
C PHE A 74 -18.17 4.24 15.90
N CYS A 75 -17.49 3.44 16.74
CA CYS A 75 -16.71 3.95 17.87
C CYS A 75 -15.29 4.43 17.51
N TYR A 76 -14.82 4.20 16.28
CA TYR A 76 -13.44 4.54 15.89
C TYR A 76 -13.37 5.93 15.26
N VAL A 77 -12.37 6.71 15.70
CA VAL A 77 -12.00 7.98 15.07
C VAL A 77 -11.02 7.69 13.94
N GLN A 78 -11.34 8.14 12.75
CA GLN A 78 -10.56 7.87 11.53
C GLN A 78 -10.23 9.21 10.84
N PRO A 79 -9.23 9.94 11.34
CA PRO A 79 -8.87 11.25 10.79
C PRO A 79 -8.20 11.11 9.42
N ASN A 80 -8.46 12.09 8.55
CA ASN A 80 -7.91 12.13 7.19
C ASN A 80 -7.05 13.37 6.92
N ASP A 81 -6.86 14.22 7.90
CA ASP A 81 -6.03 15.40 7.83
C ASP A 81 -5.05 15.45 9.00
N LEU A 82 -3.90 16.08 8.74
CA LEU A 82 -2.78 16.10 9.69
C LEU A 82 -3.14 16.78 11.02
N GLU A 83 -4.00 17.79 10.98
CA GLU A 83 -4.37 18.52 12.18
C GLU A 83 -5.23 17.67 13.12
N THR A 84 -6.20 16.96 12.58
CA THR A 84 -7.03 16.02 13.34
C THR A 84 -6.21 14.82 13.82
N ILE A 85 -5.30 14.27 13.00
CA ILE A 85 -4.35 13.23 13.41
C ILE A 85 -3.53 13.69 14.61
N ARG A 86 -3.03 14.94 14.58
CA ARG A 86 -2.25 15.51 15.70
C ARG A 86 -3.07 15.62 17.01
N LYS A 87 -4.36 15.81 16.92
CA LYS A 87 -5.26 15.87 18.08
C LYS A 87 -5.56 14.49 18.68
N GLU A 88 -5.70 13.49 17.82
CA GLU A 88 -6.08 12.13 18.21
C GLU A 88 -4.88 11.28 18.70
N ARG A 89 -3.69 11.58 18.26
CA ARG A 89 -2.50 10.80 18.63
C ARG A 89 -2.16 10.95 20.12
N PRO A 90 -1.67 9.88 20.78
CA PRO A 90 -1.31 9.95 22.21
C PRO A 90 -0.14 10.92 22.45
N ASP A 91 -0.03 11.40 23.68
CA ASP A 91 1.14 12.16 24.11
C ASP A 91 2.43 11.33 23.99
N GLY A 92 3.50 11.99 23.63
CA GLY A 92 4.79 11.36 23.48
C GLY A 92 5.88 12.35 23.03
N PRO A 93 7.14 11.92 23.02
CA PRO A 93 8.22 12.79 22.61
C PRO A 93 8.07 13.13 21.11
N ARG A 94 8.19 14.41 20.79
CA ARG A 94 8.13 14.95 19.42
C ARG A 94 9.50 15.32 18.87
N GLN A 95 10.46 15.48 19.77
CA GLN A 95 11.88 15.68 19.47
C GLN A 95 12.69 14.89 20.49
N LEU A 96 13.65 14.13 20.03
CA LEU A 96 14.48 13.25 20.85
C LEU A 96 15.89 13.80 21.11
N GLY A 97 16.18 15.01 20.63
CA GLY A 97 17.50 15.65 20.74
C GLY A 97 18.43 15.36 19.56
N GLY A 98 19.61 15.91 19.59
CA GLY A 98 20.63 15.75 18.53
C GLY A 98 21.22 14.34 18.55
N ILE A 99 21.55 13.82 17.37
CA ILE A 99 22.28 12.58 17.17
C ILE A 99 23.68 12.96 16.67
N ASP A 100 24.72 12.29 17.18
CA ASP A 100 26.08 12.47 16.69
C ASP A 100 26.17 12.05 15.21
N GLU A 101 26.88 12.82 14.38
CA GLU A 101 26.97 12.53 12.93
C GLU A 101 27.62 11.17 12.63
N VAL A 102 28.61 10.77 13.45
CA VAL A 102 29.29 9.47 13.28
C VAL A 102 28.33 8.33 13.60
N ASP A 103 27.59 8.44 14.69
CA ASP A 103 26.55 7.47 15.06
C ASP A 103 25.42 7.45 14.03
N LEU A 104 25.08 8.60 13.43
CA LEU A 104 24.01 8.70 12.45
C LEU A 104 24.33 7.95 11.16
N LEU A 105 25.56 8.01 10.66
CA LEU A 105 26.01 7.28 9.48
C LEU A 105 25.90 5.75 9.70
N ASP A 106 26.36 5.27 10.84
CA ASP A 106 26.25 3.85 11.19
C ASP A 106 24.78 3.38 11.30
N LYS A 107 23.93 4.21 11.92
CA LYS A 107 22.49 3.94 11.99
C LYS A 107 21.82 3.92 10.63
N PHE A 108 22.16 4.84 9.73
CA PHE A 108 21.65 4.81 8.35
C PHE A 108 22.09 3.56 7.61
N HIS A 109 23.36 3.20 7.71
CA HIS A 109 23.87 1.97 7.11
C HIS A 109 23.11 0.74 7.64
N GLY A 110 22.92 0.65 8.96
CA GLY A 110 22.15 -0.40 9.60
C GLY A 110 20.68 -0.42 9.16
N ALA A 111 20.03 0.74 9.07
CA ALA A 111 18.64 0.88 8.65
C ALA A 111 18.41 0.40 7.20
N TRP A 112 19.22 0.87 6.26
CA TRP A 112 19.14 0.48 4.85
C TRP A 112 19.50 -0.99 4.63
N THR A 113 20.54 -1.49 5.30
CA THR A 113 20.95 -2.90 5.23
C THR A 113 19.87 -3.80 5.84
N GLY A 114 19.34 -3.43 7.01
CA GLY A 114 18.28 -4.17 7.67
C GLY A 114 17.01 -4.25 6.85
N ARG A 115 16.62 -3.15 6.20
CA ARG A 115 15.47 -3.13 5.31
C ARG A 115 15.67 -4.05 4.10
N ALA A 116 16.81 -3.95 3.42
CA ALA A 116 17.12 -4.80 2.27
C ALA A 116 17.16 -6.29 2.67
N ALA A 117 17.79 -6.61 3.78
CA ALA A 117 17.84 -7.98 4.30
C ALA A 117 16.46 -8.51 4.71
N GLY A 118 15.64 -7.66 5.36
CA GLY A 118 14.28 -8.01 5.77
C GLY A 118 13.36 -8.26 4.58
N CYS A 119 13.42 -7.43 3.55
CA CYS A 119 12.70 -7.62 2.30
C CYS A 119 13.06 -8.98 1.65
N ALA A 120 14.34 -9.25 1.44
CA ALA A 120 14.80 -10.51 0.85
C ALA A 120 14.44 -11.73 1.73
N LEU A 121 14.38 -11.56 3.06
CA LEU A 121 13.96 -12.61 3.97
C LEU A 121 12.47 -12.92 3.84
N GLY A 122 11.60 -11.92 3.76
CA GLY A 122 10.15 -12.08 3.77
C GLY A 122 9.57 -12.58 2.45
N LYS A 123 10.07 -12.08 1.32
CA LYS A 123 9.55 -12.34 -0.03
C LYS A 123 9.22 -13.79 -0.36
N PRO A 124 10.11 -14.78 -0.11
CA PRO A 124 9.84 -16.16 -0.51
C PRO A 124 8.60 -16.77 0.13
N VAL A 125 8.18 -16.27 1.29
CA VAL A 125 7.07 -16.82 2.07
C VAL A 125 5.89 -15.86 2.26
N GLU A 126 5.92 -14.68 1.65
CA GLU A 126 4.86 -13.68 1.77
C GLU A 126 3.49 -14.25 1.42
N HIS A 127 3.36 -14.87 0.24
CA HIS A 127 2.10 -15.51 -0.17
C HIS A 127 1.66 -16.61 0.79
N MET A 128 2.59 -17.40 1.32
CA MET A 128 2.29 -18.41 2.34
C MET A 128 1.83 -17.74 3.65
N GLY A 129 2.43 -16.63 4.01
CA GLY A 129 2.07 -15.84 5.21
C GLY A 129 0.64 -15.30 5.14
N ILE A 130 0.25 -14.74 3.99
CA ILE A 130 -1.05 -14.11 3.78
C ILE A 130 -2.16 -15.16 3.58
N MET A 131 -1.96 -16.08 2.64
CA MET A 131 -3.01 -17.01 2.19
C MET A 131 -3.00 -18.36 2.93
N GLY A 132 -1.89 -18.69 3.58
CA GLY A 132 -1.66 -20.05 4.08
C GLY A 132 -1.32 -21.02 2.95
N GLN A 133 -0.99 -22.24 3.30
CA GLN A 133 -0.81 -23.35 2.35
C GLN A 133 -1.19 -24.69 2.96
N LEU A 134 -1.56 -25.65 2.14
CA LEU A 134 -1.91 -27.04 2.52
C LEU A 134 -2.94 -27.11 3.65
N GLY A 135 -3.95 -26.22 3.62
CA GLY A 135 -4.99 -26.15 4.65
C GLY A 135 -4.56 -25.55 6.00
N MET A 136 -3.36 -25.01 6.07
CA MET A 136 -2.82 -24.34 7.27
C MET A 136 -2.84 -22.83 7.11
N ARG A 137 -3.12 -22.09 8.20
CA ARG A 137 -2.93 -20.63 8.25
C ARG A 137 -1.46 -20.30 8.14
N GLY A 138 -1.14 -19.11 7.59
CA GLY A 138 0.21 -18.72 7.20
C GLY A 138 1.28 -18.96 8.25
N ARG A 139 1.07 -18.51 9.50
CA ARG A 139 2.01 -18.72 10.60
C ARG A 139 2.33 -20.21 10.86
N LYS A 140 1.30 -21.06 10.83
CA LYS A 140 1.46 -22.51 10.98
C LYS A 140 2.12 -23.12 9.74
N ALA A 141 1.74 -22.67 8.55
CA ALA A 141 2.32 -23.14 7.30
C ALA A 141 3.82 -22.85 7.26
N ILE A 142 4.25 -21.61 7.56
CA ILE A 142 5.66 -21.22 7.60
C ILE A 142 6.44 -22.06 8.61
N ARG A 143 5.91 -22.25 9.81
CA ARG A 143 6.57 -23.08 10.82
C ARG A 143 6.74 -24.54 10.34
N THR A 144 5.68 -25.17 9.83
CA THR A 144 5.74 -26.55 9.32
C THR A 144 6.70 -26.67 8.14
N TYR A 145 6.71 -25.68 7.24
CA TYR A 145 7.67 -25.60 6.14
C TYR A 145 9.12 -25.63 6.63
N LEU A 146 9.45 -24.84 7.68
CA LEU A 146 10.77 -24.78 8.27
C LEU A 146 11.15 -26.07 9.02
N GLU A 147 10.20 -26.64 9.78
CA GLU A 147 10.38 -27.92 10.50
C GLU A 147 10.70 -29.06 9.52
N ASN A 148 10.00 -29.13 8.38
CA ASN A 148 10.24 -30.15 7.36
C ASN A 148 11.67 -30.09 6.76
N ARG A 149 12.31 -28.93 6.81
CA ARG A 149 13.67 -28.69 6.29
C ARG A 149 14.73 -28.67 7.37
N ASN A 150 14.37 -28.92 8.63
CA ASN A 150 15.25 -28.77 9.80
C ASN A 150 15.83 -27.35 9.95
N HIS A 151 15.06 -26.33 9.53
CA HIS A 151 15.43 -24.90 9.62
C HIS A 151 14.61 -24.15 10.68
N TRP A 152 13.92 -24.84 11.59
CA TRP A 152 13.24 -24.20 12.71
C TRP A 152 14.10 -24.27 14.00
N PRO A 153 14.32 -23.17 14.74
CA PRO A 153 13.95 -21.79 14.39
C PRO A 153 14.78 -21.29 13.18
N LEU A 154 14.21 -20.32 12.45
CA LEU A 154 14.90 -19.75 11.28
C LEU A 154 16.14 -18.98 11.71
N ASP A 155 17.29 -19.28 11.11
CA ASP A 155 18.60 -18.70 11.38
C ASP A 155 19.24 -18.00 10.18
N TYR A 156 18.62 -18.14 9.00
CA TYR A 156 19.11 -17.57 7.74
C TYR A 156 17.93 -17.37 6.77
N TYR A 157 18.17 -17.18 5.49
CA TYR A 157 17.11 -17.04 4.50
C TYR A 157 16.33 -18.34 4.27
N PHE A 158 15.12 -18.23 3.75
CA PHE A 158 14.29 -19.40 3.42
C PHE A 158 14.91 -20.23 2.30
N SER A 159 14.90 -21.54 2.46
CA SER A 159 15.41 -22.48 1.48
C SER A 159 14.36 -22.81 0.41
N GLY A 160 14.73 -22.82 -0.85
CA GLY A 160 13.88 -23.29 -1.95
C GLY A 160 13.97 -24.80 -2.19
N ALA A 161 14.76 -25.54 -1.38
CA ALA A 161 14.98 -26.96 -1.57
C ALA A 161 13.69 -27.77 -1.50
N ASP A 162 13.49 -28.63 -2.49
CA ASP A 162 12.39 -29.59 -2.51
C ASP A 162 12.70 -30.77 -1.56
N VAL A 163 11.87 -30.94 -0.55
CA VAL A 163 11.91 -32.06 0.40
C VAL A 163 10.70 -32.99 0.25
N GLY A 164 9.94 -32.83 -0.83
CA GLY A 164 8.78 -33.67 -1.16
C GLY A 164 7.49 -33.31 -0.39
N ASP A 165 7.42 -32.15 0.27
CA ASP A 165 6.33 -31.75 1.15
C ASP A 165 5.24 -30.88 0.49
N LYS A 166 5.29 -30.60 -0.79
CA LYS A 166 4.35 -29.78 -1.57
C LYS A 166 4.23 -28.31 -1.15
N PHE A 167 5.03 -27.81 -0.22
CA PHE A 167 5.10 -26.37 0.04
C PHE A 167 5.76 -25.64 -1.13
N MET A 168 5.26 -24.46 -1.44
CA MET A 168 5.81 -23.60 -2.48
C MET A 168 6.33 -22.30 -1.86
N VAL A 169 7.54 -21.92 -2.22
CA VAL A 169 8.13 -20.63 -1.96
C VAL A 169 8.42 -19.93 -3.29
N PHE A 170 8.39 -18.62 -3.28
CA PHE A 170 8.55 -17.77 -4.46
C PHE A 170 9.92 -17.07 -4.44
N CYS A 171 10.14 -16.16 -5.37
CA CYS A 171 11.32 -15.30 -5.44
C CYS A 171 12.65 -16.08 -5.32
N PRO A 172 13.01 -16.89 -6.33
CA PRO A 172 14.18 -17.76 -6.28
C PRO A 172 15.49 -17.05 -5.92
N GLN A 173 15.65 -15.79 -6.33
CA GLN A 173 16.84 -14.97 -6.07
C GLN A 173 17.00 -14.59 -4.60
N SER A 174 15.91 -14.64 -3.83
CA SER A 174 15.90 -14.38 -2.39
C SER A 174 15.95 -15.65 -1.54
N GLN A 175 16.07 -16.82 -2.17
CA GLN A 175 16.20 -18.10 -1.47
C GLN A 175 17.65 -18.38 -1.05
N ARG A 176 17.82 -19.09 0.07
CA ARG A 176 19.11 -19.43 0.69
C ARG A 176 20.17 -19.93 -0.27
N GLU A 177 19.78 -20.77 -1.24
CA GLU A 177 20.66 -21.42 -2.19
C GLU A 177 21.14 -20.50 -3.31
N ASN A 178 20.38 -19.42 -3.57
CA ASN A 178 20.55 -18.60 -4.76
C ASN A 178 20.92 -17.15 -4.46
N ILE A 179 20.72 -16.70 -3.20
CA ILE A 179 20.87 -15.29 -2.84
C ILE A 179 22.33 -14.83 -2.99
N THR A 180 22.54 -13.90 -3.88
CA THR A 180 23.83 -13.24 -4.14
C THR A 180 23.71 -11.71 -4.02
N TYR A 181 22.49 -11.20 -3.94
CA TYR A 181 22.16 -9.79 -3.75
C TYR A 181 20.78 -9.69 -3.12
N MET A 182 20.42 -8.52 -2.60
CA MET A 182 19.10 -8.23 -2.04
C MET A 182 18.19 -7.79 -3.19
N GLU A 183 17.42 -8.73 -3.75
CA GLU A 183 16.45 -8.44 -4.80
C GLU A 183 15.36 -7.52 -4.28
N PRO A 184 15.20 -6.32 -4.87
CA PRO A 184 14.22 -5.35 -4.38
C PRO A 184 12.78 -5.73 -4.82
N ASP A 185 11.82 -5.18 -4.08
CA ASP A 185 10.41 -5.05 -4.45
C ASP A 185 9.87 -3.70 -3.98
N ASP A 186 8.55 -3.58 -3.76
CA ASP A 186 7.93 -2.33 -3.30
C ASP A 186 8.47 -1.86 -1.94
N ASP A 187 8.80 -2.75 -1.02
CA ASP A 187 9.42 -2.41 0.27
C ASP A 187 10.70 -1.57 0.12
N ILE A 188 11.50 -1.86 -0.90
CA ILE A 188 12.74 -1.13 -1.18
C ILE A 188 12.49 0.06 -2.11
N HIS A 189 11.72 -0.16 -3.19
CA HIS A 189 11.44 0.89 -4.17
C HIS A 189 10.80 2.11 -3.53
N TYR A 190 9.83 1.91 -2.64
CA TYR A 190 9.10 3.00 -2.00
C TYR A 190 9.96 3.80 -1.03
N THR A 191 10.86 3.14 -0.32
CA THR A 191 11.82 3.84 0.55
C THR A 191 12.81 4.70 -0.26
N LEU A 192 13.27 4.18 -1.42
CA LEU A 192 14.13 4.96 -2.33
C LEU A 192 13.43 6.18 -2.93
N ILE A 193 12.11 6.11 -3.13
CA ILE A 193 11.33 7.28 -3.59
C ILE A 193 11.42 8.43 -2.58
N ALA A 194 11.34 8.16 -1.28
CA ALA A 194 11.47 9.19 -0.25
C ALA A 194 12.83 9.90 -0.34
N LEU A 195 13.92 9.14 -0.48
CA LEU A 195 15.25 9.70 -0.67
C LEU A 195 15.32 10.58 -1.94
N GLY A 196 14.82 10.05 -3.06
CA GLY A 196 14.84 10.78 -4.33
C GLY A 196 14.00 12.07 -4.31
N ILE A 197 12.89 12.12 -3.58
CA ILE A 197 12.09 13.33 -3.37
C ILE A 197 12.91 14.38 -2.60
N LEU A 198 13.54 13.98 -1.50
CA LEU A 198 14.36 14.90 -0.69
C LEU A 198 15.56 15.44 -1.47
N GLU A 199 16.22 14.60 -2.26
CA GLU A 199 17.36 15.04 -3.08
C GLU A 199 16.97 16.02 -4.19
N LYS A 200 15.84 15.79 -4.87
CA LYS A 200 15.47 16.57 -6.06
C LYS A 200 14.55 17.74 -5.78
N ILE A 201 13.72 17.65 -4.74
CA ILE A 201 12.68 18.62 -4.43
C ILE A 201 12.99 19.34 -3.12
N GLY A 202 13.56 18.63 -2.14
CA GLY A 202 13.85 19.16 -0.81
C GLY A 202 12.70 18.95 0.17
N PRO A 203 12.80 19.51 1.40
CA PRO A 203 11.87 19.25 2.49
C PRO A 203 10.49 19.91 2.34
N ASP A 204 10.34 20.88 1.42
CA ASP A 204 9.09 21.62 1.21
C ASP A 204 8.13 20.94 0.22
N PHE A 205 8.36 19.67 -0.10
CA PHE A 205 7.52 18.91 -1.02
C PHE A 205 6.06 18.79 -0.53
N GLY A 206 5.13 18.77 -1.48
CA GLY A 206 3.73 18.47 -1.21
C GLY A 206 3.29 17.15 -1.88
N TRP A 207 2.10 16.66 -1.58
CA TRP A 207 1.59 15.41 -2.13
C TRP A 207 1.59 15.36 -3.68
N ARG A 208 1.43 16.53 -4.35
CA ARG A 208 1.49 16.59 -5.82
C ARG A 208 2.88 16.36 -6.37
N ASP A 209 3.89 16.77 -5.63
CA ASP A 209 5.28 16.53 -5.99
C ASP A 209 5.60 15.05 -5.83
N VAL A 210 5.10 14.42 -4.76
CA VAL A 210 5.17 12.98 -4.56
C VAL A 210 4.51 12.24 -5.72
N ALA A 211 3.25 12.56 -6.07
CA ALA A 211 2.53 11.92 -7.16
C ALA A 211 3.27 12.05 -8.51
N ARG A 212 3.84 13.21 -8.81
CA ARG A 212 4.64 13.42 -10.02
C ARG A 212 5.93 12.63 -10.01
N PHE A 213 6.61 12.59 -8.86
CA PHE A 213 7.86 11.86 -8.71
C PHE A 213 7.64 10.35 -8.91
N TRP A 214 6.60 9.78 -8.33
CA TRP A 214 6.21 8.40 -8.53
C TRP A 214 5.95 8.08 -10.01
N ASN A 215 5.14 8.90 -10.68
CA ASN A 215 4.84 8.74 -12.10
C ASN A 215 6.07 8.81 -13.03
N SER A 216 7.13 9.47 -12.62
CA SER A 216 8.35 9.63 -13.41
C SER A 216 9.47 8.64 -13.04
N SER A 217 9.37 7.98 -11.91
CA SER A 217 10.49 7.21 -11.34
C SER A 217 10.22 5.72 -11.22
N LEU A 218 8.96 5.30 -11.14
CA LEU A 218 8.58 3.89 -11.02
C LEU A 218 7.77 3.43 -12.23
N PRO A 219 8.15 2.29 -12.84
CA PRO A 219 7.28 1.61 -13.79
C PRO A 219 5.98 1.17 -13.10
N TYR A 220 4.84 1.32 -13.77
CA TYR A 220 3.54 1.01 -13.18
C TYR A 220 3.42 -0.45 -12.67
N ASN A 221 4.07 -1.39 -13.34
CA ASN A 221 4.01 -2.81 -13.00
C ASN A 221 4.76 -3.21 -11.71
N VAL A 222 5.52 -2.29 -11.10
CA VAL A 222 6.17 -2.51 -9.78
C VAL A 222 5.46 -1.76 -8.66
N ILE A 223 4.27 -1.21 -8.94
CA ILE A 223 3.47 -0.44 -8.00
C ILE A 223 2.26 -1.28 -7.61
N CYS A 224 1.96 -1.35 -6.31
CA CYS A 224 0.93 -2.23 -5.76
C CYS A 224 -0.36 -1.46 -5.40
N THR A 225 -1.43 -2.19 -5.35
CA THR A 225 -2.78 -1.90 -4.78
C THR A 225 -3.18 -0.42 -4.67
N ALA A 226 -3.12 0.19 -3.50
CA ALA A 226 -3.60 1.55 -3.25
C ALA A 226 -2.87 2.60 -4.09
N GLU A 227 -1.57 2.47 -4.25
CA GLU A 227 -0.72 3.34 -5.03
C GLU A 227 -1.03 3.25 -6.53
N SER A 228 -1.24 2.03 -7.05
CA SER A 228 -1.64 1.81 -8.44
C SER A 228 -2.96 2.51 -8.75
N GLN A 229 -3.95 2.36 -7.88
CA GLN A 229 -5.25 2.99 -8.07
C GLN A 229 -5.15 4.52 -7.96
N ALA A 230 -4.36 5.03 -7.02
CA ALA A 230 -4.13 6.47 -6.87
C ALA A 230 -3.43 7.08 -8.10
N ILE A 231 -2.45 6.39 -8.67
CA ILE A 231 -1.78 6.81 -9.92
C ILE A 231 -2.78 6.85 -11.08
N LEU A 232 -3.63 5.85 -11.23
CA LEU A 232 -4.69 5.87 -12.24
C LEU A 232 -5.63 7.06 -12.04
N ASN A 233 -6.08 7.29 -10.81
CA ASN A 233 -6.93 8.42 -10.46
C ASN A 233 -6.25 9.75 -10.79
N TYR A 234 -4.99 9.93 -10.39
CA TYR A 234 -4.22 11.13 -10.67
C TYR A 234 -4.05 11.38 -12.17
N ASN A 235 -3.63 10.38 -12.92
CA ASN A 235 -3.37 10.52 -14.36
C ASN A 235 -4.63 10.72 -15.19
N ASN A 236 -5.75 10.10 -14.81
CA ASN A 236 -7.02 10.28 -15.51
C ASN A 236 -7.68 11.62 -15.20
N ALA A 237 -7.40 12.18 -14.03
CA ALA A 237 -8.00 13.42 -13.56
C ALA A 237 -7.22 14.67 -13.99
N VAL A 238 -5.90 14.56 -14.24
CA VAL A 238 -5.06 15.69 -14.66
C VAL A 238 -5.06 15.83 -16.18
N PRO A 239 -5.73 16.84 -16.75
CA PRO A 239 -5.70 17.07 -18.20
C PRO A 239 -4.29 17.43 -18.65
N ARG A 240 -3.79 16.80 -19.70
CA ARG A 240 -2.43 17.05 -20.25
C ARG A 240 -2.17 18.49 -20.65
N LYS A 241 -3.21 19.27 -20.94
CA LYS A 241 -3.11 20.64 -21.52
C LYS A 241 -3.66 21.73 -20.62
N THR A 242 -4.25 21.44 -19.50
CA THR A 242 -4.81 22.45 -18.59
C THR A 242 -4.22 22.30 -17.20
N LYS A 243 -3.88 23.42 -16.56
CA LYS A 243 -3.48 23.46 -15.15
C LYS A 243 -4.71 23.32 -14.24
N SER A 244 -5.55 22.32 -14.49
CA SER A 244 -6.74 22.09 -13.68
C SER A 244 -6.32 21.58 -12.30
N ASN A 245 -6.56 22.40 -11.28
CA ASN A 245 -6.26 22.10 -9.89
C ASN A 245 -7.43 21.41 -9.14
N TRP A 246 -8.40 20.87 -9.88
CA TRP A 246 -9.55 20.22 -9.23
C TRP A 246 -9.20 18.89 -8.55
N VAL A 247 -8.12 18.23 -8.98
CA VAL A 247 -7.68 16.97 -8.39
C VAL A 247 -7.19 17.22 -6.97
N THR A 248 -7.79 16.54 -6.03
CA THR A 248 -7.41 16.55 -4.61
C THR A 248 -6.76 15.25 -4.19
N SER A 249 -6.01 15.27 -3.12
CA SER A 249 -5.49 14.05 -2.49
C SER A 249 -6.63 13.13 -2.03
N ASP A 250 -7.74 13.70 -1.61
CA ASP A 250 -8.96 12.99 -1.28
C ASP A 250 -9.49 12.17 -2.47
N TYR A 251 -9.61 12.79 -3.64
CA TYR A 251 -10.04 12.08 -4.84
C TYR A 251 -9.07 10.97 -5.24
N THR A 252 -7.76 11.26 -5.24
CA THR A 252 -6.78 10.25 -5.67
C THR A 252 -6.73 9.05 -4.76
N SER A 253 -6.87 9.26 -3.45
CA SER A 253 -6.81 8.18 -2.45
C SER A 253 -8.11 7.40 -2.31
N SER A 254 -9.28 7.99 -2.61
CA SER A 254 -10.57 7.36 -2.33
C SER A 254 -11.32 6.84 -3.56
N ASN A 255 -11.15 7.47 -4.74
CA ASN A 255 -11.93 7.09 -5.91
C ASN A 255 -11.63 5.67 -6.35
N ARG A 256 -12.58 4.76 -6.14
CA ARG A 256 -12.45 3.32 -6.47
C ARG A 256 -11.19 2.67 -5.91
N ASN A 257 -10.75 3.12 -4.75
CA ASN A 257 -9.56 2.64 -4.09
C ASN A 257 -9.92 1.90 -2.77
N PRO A 258 -10.40 0.65 -2.85
CA PRO A 258 -10.74 -0.12 -1.65
C PRO A 258 -9.52 -0.50 -0.80
N TYR A 259 -8.32 -0.29 -1.32
CA TYR A 259 -7.04 -0.54 -0.64
C TYR A 259 -6.56 0.62 0.24
N ARG A 260 -7.33 1.71 0.34
CA ARG A 260 -6.92 2.97 0.98
C ARG A 260 -6.53 2.89 2.47
N GLU A 261 -6.85 1.79 3.15
CA GLU A 261 -6.41 1.51 4.51
C GLU A 261 -5.39 0.35 4.60
N TRP A 262 -4.88 -0.11 3.45
CA TRP A 262 -3.89 -1.18 3.43
C TRP A 262 -2.49 -0.67 3.78
N ILE A 263 -1.53 -1.59 3.80
CA ILE A 263 -0.18 -1.42 4.35
C ILE A 263 0.74 -0.46 3.54
N GLY A 264 0.41 -0.09 2.31
CA GLY A 264 1.34 0.61 1.42
C GLY A 264 1.95 1.88 2.00
N ALA A 265 1.20 2.69 2.75
CA ALA A 265 1.76 3.86 3.40
C ALA A 265 2.74 3.52 4.53
N GLN A 266 2.52 2.41 5.23
CA GLN A 266 3.41 1.95 6.31
C GLN A 266 4.78 1.56 5.77
N ILE A 267 4.86 0.79 4.69
CA ILE A 267 6.14 0.38 4.09
C ILE A 267 6.91 1.55 3.44
N ARG A 268 6.27 2.70 3.22
CA ARG A 268 6.88 3.94 2.73
C ARG A 268 7.43 4.84 3.83
N ALA A 269 6.94 4.67 5.06
CA ALA A 269 7.22 5.58 6.18
C ALA A 269 8.69 5.58 6.61
N ASP A 270 9.42 4.49 6.42
CA ASP A 270 10.80 4.33 6.87
C ASP A 270 11.75 5.37 6.26
N GLY A 271 11.61 5.69 4.98
CA GLY A 271 12.43 6.71 4.34
C GLY A 271 12.32 8.07 5.01
N TRP A 272 11.11 8.44 5.43
CA TRP A 272 10.85 9.67 6.19
C TRP A 272 11.39 9.60 7.61
N GLY A 273 11.24 8.44 8.26
CA GLY A 273 11.81 8.19 9.58
C GLY A 273 13.33 8.30 9.58
N TYR A 274 14.01 7.76 8.57
CA TYR A 274 15.47 7.87 8.43
C TYR A 274 15.90 9.33 8.23
N ALA A 275 15.26 10.04 7.30
CA ALA A 275 15.59 11.43 7.00
C ALA A 275 15.37 12.39 8.18
N CYS A 276 14.44 12.06 9.06
CA CYS A 276 14.05 12.89 10.21
C CYS A 276 14.47 12.25 11.54
N ALA A 277 15.58 11.50 11.57
CA ALA A 277 16.08 10.85 12.77
C ALA A 277 16.16 11.85 13.94
N GLY A 278 15.60 11.47 15.12
CA GLY A 278 15.49 12.34 16.29
C GLY A 278 14.36 13.38 16.25
N ASN A 279 13.61 13.50 15.14
CA ASN A 279 12.48 14.41 15.02
C ASN A 279 11.19 13.69 14.53
N PRO A 280 10.52 12.93 15.41
CA PRO A 280 9.29 12.20 15.07
C PRO A 280 8.16 13.10 14.53
N GLU A 281 8.08 14.35 14.97
CA GLU A 281 7.08 15.30 14.48
C GLU A 281 7.25 15.58 12.98
N LEU A 282 8.46 15.89 12.56
CA LEU A 282 8.76 16.14 11.15
C LEU A 282 8.64 14.87 10.31
N ALA A 283 9.07 13.71 10.85
CA ALA A 283 8.90 12.41 10.19
C ALA A 283 7.43 12.11 9.91
N SER A 284 6.55 12.34 10.89
CA SER A 284 5.10 12.14 10.75
C SER A 284 4.49 13.08 9.72
N GLU A 285 4.93 14.34 9.68
CA GLU A 285 4.47 15.31 8.69
C GLU A 285 4.87 14.90 7.28
N PHE A 286 6.12 14.48 7.07
CA PHE A 286 6.59 14.01 5.77
C PHE A 286 5.87 12.74 5.33
N ALA A 287 5.70 11.78 6.24
CA ALA A 287 4.94 10.55 5.97
C ALA A 287 3.48 10.87 5.59
N PHE A 288 2.83 11.83 6.27
CA PHE A 288 1.49 12.27 5.89
C PHE A 288 1.44 12.90 4.50
N ARG A 289 2.36 13.82 4.18
CA ARG A 289 2.43 14.44 2.85
C ARG A 289 2.65 13.42 1.73
N ASP A 290 3.41 12.37 2.03
CA ASP A 290 3.62 11.24 1.13
C ASP A 290 2.38 10.35 1.00
N ALA A 291 1.70 10.01 2.09
CA ALA A 291 0.64 9.02 2.11
C ALA A 291 -0.74 9.54 1.69
N CYS A 292 -1.06 10.81 1.98
CA CYS A 292 -2.43 11.34 1.88
C CYS A 292 -3.06 11.31 0.48
N TRP A 293 -2.28 11.13 -0.58
CA TRP A 293 -2.80 11.04 -1.94
C TRP A 293 -3.12 9.59 -2.38
N THR A 294 -2.70 8.60 -1.59
CA THR A 294 -2.91 7.16 -1.86
C THR A 294 -3.75 6.47 -0.80
N HIS A 295 -3.67 6.92 0.44
CA HIS A 295 -4.28 6.28 1.61
C HIS A 295 -5.16 7.23 2.41
N ARG A 296 -5.99 6.65 3.29
CA ARG A 296 -6.92 7.37 4.16
C ARG A 296 -7.07 6.64 5.50
N ALA A 297 -7.69 7.34 6.46
CA ALA A 297 -8.05 6.78 7.76
C ALA A 297 -6.89 6.01 8.40
N ASN A 298 -7.08 4.74 8.75
CA ASN A 298 -6.03 3.93 9.35
C ASN A 298 -4.81 3.71 8.44
N GLY A 299 -4.96 3.89 7.13
CA GLY A 299 -3.84 3.81 6.19
C GLY A 299 -2.86 4.98 6.28
N ILE A 300 -3.24 6.11 6.90
CA ILE A 300 -2.38 7.30 7.07
C ILE A 300 -2.20 7.72 8.53
N TYR A 301 -3.06 7.26 9.45
CA TYR A 301 -2.98 7.58 10.87
C TYR A 301 -1.88 6.80 11.59
#